data_0bb25d67fd48afe57c7e9b4948603911
#
_entry.id   0bb25d67fd48afe57c7e9b4948603911
#
_cell.length_a   1.000
_cell.length_b   1.000
_cell.length_c   1.000
_cell.angle_alpha   90.00
_cell.angle_beta   90.00
_cell.angle_gamma   90.00
#
_symmetry.space_group_name_H-M   'P 1'
#
loop_
_entity.id
_entity.type
_entity.pdbx_description
1 polymer ?
#
loop_
_entity_poly.entity_id
_entity_poly.type
_entity_poly.pdbx_seq_one_letter_code
_entity_poly.pdbx_strand_id
1 'polypeptide(L)'
;MINDETQDKDLQEEQKAMPADAKVLLDKVHTAVPAPPPGDEWVAEAVKAVEASITKLIDEFRAQPFIHRVEHSLHARLMQLLSEWEHLRGWYPIDDSGFKTQLIHKEWPETRPRKKEPERIVDRRRGSFDVAILAPSQLEKATLEQFTVGRIDAPIVIELGLGYWNDHLASDRDKLKNSDVQHPYLVHLSRMPSGYQEKTELIIAGIEAPTQIAYVHHNLEQKKVSVRYLGSPEIVPI
;
A
#
# COMPACT_ATOMS: atom_id res chain seq x y z
N MET A 1 28.11 -2.57 -23.93
CA MET A 1 26.87 -3.38 -24.03
C MET A 1 27.27 -4.82 -23.75
N ILE A 2 27.13 -5.27 -22.51
CA ILE A 2 27.41 -6.66 -22.09
C ILE A 2 26.07 -7.37 -22.24
N ASN A 3 26.06 -8.46 -23.01
CA ASN A 3 24.86 -9.17 -23.46
C ASN A 3 24.07 -9.74 -22.27
N ASP A 4 22.80 -9.33 -22.18
CA ASP A 4 21.81 -9.76 -21.16
C ASP A 4 21.50 -11.27 -21.20
N GLU A 5 21.71 -11.92 -22.37
CA GLU A 5 21.54 -13.36 -22.53
C GLU A 5 22.58 -14.21 -21.78
N THR A 6 23.74 -13.63 -21.47
CA THR A 6 24.80 -14.34 -20.73
C THR A 6 24.47 -14.41 -19.24
N GLN A 7 23.88 -13.35 -18.67
CA GLN A 7 23.50 -13.32 -17.24
C GLN A 7 22.32 -14.25 -16.93
N ASP A 8 21.38 -14.41 -17.84
CA ASP A 8 20.24 -15.34 -17.64
C ASP A 8 20.68 -16.82 -17.75
N LYS A 9 21.67 -17.12 -18.58
CA LYS A 9 22.26 -18.48 -18.66
C LYS A 9 23.06 -18.81 -17.40
N ASP A 10 23.87 -17.87 -16.92
CA ASP A 10 24.66 -18.07 -15.70
C ASP A 10 23.78 -18.28 -14.45
N LEU A 11 22.65 -17.53 -14.34
CA LEU A 11 21.67 -17.71 -13.26
C LEU A 11 20.91 -19.06 -13.36
N GLN A 12 20.63 -19.53 -14.57
CA GLN A 12 19.99 -20.83 -14.77
C GLN A 12 20.96 -22.00 -14.50
N GLU A 13 22.24 -21.83 -14.79
CA GLU A 13 23.27 -22.81 -14.46
C GLU A 13 23.59 -22.84 -12.97
N GLU A 14 23.64 -21.68 -12.29
CA GLU A 14 23.77 -21.63 -10.83
C GLU A 14 22.58 -22.29 -10.12
N GLN A 15 21.35 -22.08 -10.57
CA GLN A 15 20.16 -22.76 -10.03
C GLN A 15 20.16 -24.27 -10.27
N LYS A 16 20.76 -24.73 -11.36
CA LYS A 16 20.94 -26.18 -11.64
C LYS A 16 21.98 -26.85 -10.75
N ALA A 17 23.00 -26.11 -10.35
CA ALA A 17 24.12 -26.62 -9.53
C ALA A 17 23.83 -26.59 -8.02
N MET A 18 22.71 -25.99 -7.60
CA MET A 18 22.35 -25.88 -6.18
C MET A 18 21.92 -27.24 -5.59
N PRO A 19 22.33 -27.55 -4.34
CA PRO A 19 21.79 -28.69 -3.60
C PRO A 19 20.27 -28.65 -3.51
N ALA A 20 19.63 -29.83 -3.50
CA ALA A 20 18.16 -29.93 -3.47
C ALA A 20 17.52 -29.15 -2.30
N ASP A 21 18.19 -29.15 -1.14
CA ASP A 21 17.76 -28.46 0.06
C ASP A 21 17.80 -26.93 -0.11
N ALA A 22 18.83 -26.41 -0.79
CA ALA A 22 18.96 -24.98 -1.08
C ALA A 22 17.92 -24.52 -2.12
N LYS A 23 17.57 -25.38 -3.07
CA LYS A 23 16.50 -25.12 -4.05
C LYS A 23 15.13 -25.09 -3.41
N VAL A 24 14.84 -26.01 -2.49
CA VAL A 24 13.59 -26.01 -1.70
C VAL A 24 13.52 -24.77 -0.82
N LEU A 25 14.62 -24.30 -0.25
CA LEU A 25 14.66 -23.07 0.54
C LEU A 25 14.40 -21.82 -0.34
N LEU A 26 15.02 -21.77 -1.52
CA LEU A 26 14.82 -20.68 -2.49
C LEU A 26 13.37 -20.64 -2.98
N ASP A 27 12.78 -21.78 -3.30
CA ASP A 27 11.39 -21.86 -3.72
C ASP A 27 10.42 -21.39 -2.62
N LYS A 28 10.72 -21.73 -1.35
CA LYS A 28 9.95 -21.21 -0.20
C LYS A 28 10.06 -19.69 -0.05
N VAL A 29 11.26 -19.13 -0.21
CA VAL A 29 11.48 -17.67 -0.12
C VAL A 29 10.79 -16.93 -1.27
N HIS A 30 10.64 -17.54 -2.44
CA HIS A 30 9.98 -16.94 -3.60
C HIS A 30 8.44 -17.07 -3.58
N THR A 31 7.89 -17.99 -2.80
CA THR A 31 6.45 -18.16 -2.67
C THR A 31 5.91 -17.16 -1.66
N ALA A 32 4.96 -16.33 -2.07
CA ALA A 32 4.31 -15.39 -1.17
C ALA A 32 3.36 -16.11 -0.20
N VAL A 33 3.32 -15.63 1.06
CA VAL A 33 2.29 -16.04 2.02
C VAL A 33 1.00 -15.30 1.62
N PRO A 34 -0.08 -16.02 1.27
CA PRO A 34 -1.29 -15.40 0.77
C PRO A 34 -2.01 -14.60 1.87
N ALA A 35 -2.80 -13.61 1.44
CA ALA A 35 -3.73 -12.93 2.32
C ALA A 35 -4.74 -13.92 2.91
N PRO A 36 -5.31 -13.63 4.10
CA PRO A 36 -6.41 -14.41 4.66
C PRO A 36 -7.59 -14.50 3.70
N PRO A 37 -8.46 -15.51 3.82
CA PRO A 37 -9.62 -15.62 2.94
C PRO A 37 -10.56 -14.42 3.09
N PRO A 38 -11.32 -14.06 2.04
CA PRO A 38 -12.36 -13.06 2.14
C PRO A 38 -13.34 -13.41 3.27
N GLY A 39 -13.67 -12.42 4.11
CA GLY A 39 -14.55 -12.61 5.28
C GLY A 39 -13.86 -13.04 6.57
N ASP A 40 -12.54 -13.08 6.59
CA ASP A 40 -11.77 -13.25 7.84
C ASP A 40 -12.15 -12.16 8.85
N GLU A 41 -12.55 -12.58 10.08
CA GLU A 41 -13.06 -11.66 11.10
C GLU A 41 -12.02 -10.62 11.54
N TRP A 42 -10.76 -11.04 11.67
CA TRP A 42 -9.69 -10.11 12.04
C TRP A 42 -9.49 -9.04 10.95
N VAL A 43 -9.49 -9.43 9.67
CA VAL A 43 -9.38 -8.50 8.54
C VAL A 43 -10.55 -7.52 8.54
N ALA A 44 -11.79 -7.98 8.81
CA ALA A 44 -12.96 -7.13 8.88
C ALA A 44 -12.87 -6.09 10.01
N GLU A 45 -12.33 -6.47 11.19
CA GLU A 45 -12.08 -5.52 12.28
C GLU A 45 -10.94 -4.53 11.94
N ALA A 46 -9.87 -5.00 11.29
CA ALA A 46 -8.79 -4.15 10.82
C ALA A 46 -9.27 -3.12 9.78
N VAL A 47 -10.15 -3.52 8.86
CA VAL A 47 -10.80 -2.62 7.89
C VAL A 47 -11.56 -1.48 8.60
N LYS A 48 -12.37 -1.80 9.61
CA LYS A 48 -13.09 -0.77 10.39
C LYS A 48 -12.12 0.22 11.07
N ALA A 49 -11.02 -0.30 11.63
CA ALA A 49 -9.99 0.53 12.25
C ALA A 49 -9.31 1.47 11.23
N VAL A 50 -9.00 0.94 10.04
CA VAL A 50 -8.41 1.71 8.94
C VAL A 50 -9.36 2.81 8.47
N GLU A 51 -10.61 2.49 8.21
CA GLU A 51 -11.62 3.44 7.73
C GLU A 51 -11.88 4.56 8.74
N ALA A 52 -11.96 4.23 10.03
CA ALA A 52 -12.09 5.23 11.09
C ALA A 52 -10.84 6.12 11.20
N SER A 53 -9.64 5.53 11.07
CA SER A 53 -8.37 6.27 11.10
C SER A 53 -8.22 7.20 9.91
N ILE A 54 -8.57 6.75 8.71
CA ILE A 54 -8.57 7.58 7.49
C ILE A 54 -9.60 8.71 7.63
N THR A 55 -10.81 8.43 8.11
CA THR A 55 -11.84 9.45 8.33
C THR A 55 -11.35 10.53 9.28
N LYS A 56 -10.73 10.15 10.41
CA LYS A 56 -10.17 11.11 11.36
C LYS A 56 -9.05 11.96 10.73
N LEU A 57 -8.17 11.34 9.94
CA LEU A 57 -7.09 12.05 9.22
C LEU A 57 -7.65 13.09 8.24
N ILE A 58 -8.71 12.74 7.52
CA ILE A 58 -9.42 13.63 6.59
C ILE A 58 -10.04 14.81 7.34
N ASP A 59 -10.73 14.57 8.45
CA ASP A 59 -11.34 15.61 9.25
C ASP A 59 -10.32 16.57 9.84
N GLU A 60 -9.18 16.07 10.30
CA GLU A 60 -8.06 16.88 10.77
C GLU A 60 -7.52 17.79 9.65
N PHE A 61 -7.29 17.24 8.46
CA PHE A 61 -6.79 18.03 7.33
C PHE A 61 -7.83 19.00 6.79
N ARG A 62 -9.11 18.60 6.77
CA ARG A 62 -10.23 19.47 6.40
C ARG A 62 -10.31 20.70 7.32
N ALA A 63 -10.14 20.50 8.62
CA ALA A 63 -10.18 21.57 9.60
C ALA A 63 -8.92 22.44 9.59
N GLN A 64 -7.75 21.84 9.33
CA GLN A 64 -6.44 22.46 9.43
C GLN A 64 -5.53 22.03 8.26
N PRO A 65 -5.64 22.69 7.08
CA PRO A 65 -4.95 22.22 5.87
C PRO A 65 -3.43 22.28 5.95
N PHE A 66 -2.86 22.97 6.92
CA PHE A 66 -1.42 23.07 7.11
C PHE A 66 -0.87 22.21 8.27
N ILE A 67 -1.71 21.35 8.89
CA ILE A 67 -1.28 20.44 9.95
C ILE A 67 -0.16 19.50 9.47
N HIS A 68 -0.17 19.12 8.19
CA HIS A 68 0.87 18.34 7.53
C HIS A 68 1.60 19.21 6.51
N ARG A 69 2.88 19.52 6.76
CA ARG A 69 3.72 20.26 5.82
C ARG A 69 4.24 19.38 4.68
N VAL A 70 4.60 18.16 5.00
CA VAL A 70 5.18 17.16 4.10
C VAL A 70 4.45 15.84 4.28
N GLU A 71 4.49 14.99 3.26
CA GLU A 71 3.85 13.69 3.24
C GLU A 71 4.29 12.76 4.37
N HIS A 72 5.57 12.74 4.70
CA HIS A 72 6.04 11.93 5.84
C HIS A 72 5.33 12.25 7.16
N SER A 73 4.87 13.50 7.37
CA SER A 73 4.07 13.83 8.55
C SER A 73 2.66 13.27 8.46
N LEU A 74 2.12 13.12 7.25
CA LEU A 74 0.85 12.45 7.01
C LEU A 74 0.94 10.95 7.31
N HIS A 75 1.99 10.29 6.79
CA HIS A 75 2.28 8.88 7.11
C HIS A 75 2.41 8.66 8.62
N ALA A 76 3.21 9.49 9.29
CA ALA A 76 3.41 9.39 10.74
C ALA A 76 2.08 9.53 11.50
N ARG A 77 1.21 10.47 11.08
CA ARG A 77 -0.09 10.66 11.71
C ARG A 77 -1.02 9.47 11.50
N LEU A 78 -1.10 8.93 10.28
CA LEU A 78 -1.90 7.74 10.01
C LEU A 78 -1.40 6.54 10.83
N MET A 79 -0.09 6.30 10.86
CA MET A 79 0.51 5.23 11.68
C MET A 79 0.15 5.38 13.17
N GLN A 80 0.17 6.62 13.69
CA GLN A 80 -0.26 6.90 15.06
C GLN A 80 -1.73 6.56 15.27
N LEU A 81 -2.63 6.98 14.37
CA LEU A 81 -4.07 6.72 14.46
C LEU A 81 -4.37 5.21 14.41
N LEU A 82 -3.69 4.47 13.53
CA LEU A 82 -3.81 3.01 13.46
C LEU A 82 -3.31 2.34 14.74
N SER A 83 -2.26 2.87 15.37
CA SER A 83 -1.70 2.34 16.63
C SER A 83 -2.57 2.63 17.86
N GLU A 84 -3.61 3.48 17.76
CA GLU A 84 -4.61 3.67 18.80
C GLU A 84 -5.51 2.41 18.98
N TRP A 85 -5.60 1.56 17.93
CA TRP A 85 -6.39 0.34 17.92
C TRP A 85 -5.62 -0.83 18.56
N GLU A 86 -6.16 -1.42 19.60
CA GLU A 86 -5.48 -2.45 20.40
C GLU A 86 -5.04 -3.65 19.55
N HIS A 87 -5.89 -4.14 18.66
CA HIS A 87 -5.62 -5.28 17.81
C HIS A 87 -4.61 -5.01 16.67
N LEU A 88 -4.23 -3.73 16.41
CA LEU A 88 -3.22 -3.35 15.42
C LEU A 88 -1.86 -3.05 16.04
N ARG A 89 -1.78 -2.65 17.33
CA ARG A 89 -0.54 -2.21 17.99
C ARG A 89 0.29 -3.34 18.62
N GLY A 90 -0.21 -4.58 18.59
CA GLY A 90 0.43 -5.72 19.23
C GLY A 90 1.77 -6.10 18.60
N TRP A 91 2.52 -6.96 19.31
CA TRP A 91 3.72 -7.61 18.81
C TRP A 91 3.41 -9.07 18.52
N TYR A 92 3.61 -9.51 17.30
CA TYR A 92 3.25 -10.83 16.79
C TYR A 92 4.49 -11.63 16.42
N PRO A 93 4.57 -12.91 16.76
CA PRO A 93 5.69 -13.76 16.38
C PRO A 93 5.72 -13.94 14.85
N ILE A 94 6.93 -14.07 14.29
CA ILE A 94 7.14 -14.50 12.92
C ILE A 94 7.53 -15.95 12.98
N ASP A 95 6.59 -16.87 12.66
CA ASP A 95 6.78 -18.31 12.77
C ASP A 95 7.46 -18.68 14.09
N ASP A 96 8.22 -19.77 14.12
CA ASP A 96 9.05 -20.21 15.27
C ASP A 96 10.43 -19.51 15.32
N SER A 97 10.62 -18.41 14.61
CA SER A 97 11.90 -17.70 14.52
C SER A 97 12.40 -17.09 15.83
N GLY A 98 11.52 -16.95 16.83
CA GLY A 98 11.79 -16.22 18.08
C GLY A 98 11.73 -14.69 17.96
N PHE A 99 11.54 -14.15 16.76
CA PHE A 99 11.38 -12.71 16.51
C PHE A 99 9.91 -12.31 16.47
N LYS A 100 9.66 -11.03 16.75
CA LYS A 100 8.32 -10.44 16.71
C LYS A 100 8.32 -9.16 15.89
N THR A 101 7.17 -8.86 15.27
CA THR A 101 6.95 -7.63 14.53
C THR A 101 5.58 -7.04 14.87
N GLN A 102 5.34 -5.81 14.43
CA GLN A 102 4.02 -5.20 14.41
C GLN A 102 3.26 -5.62 13.15
N LEU A 103 1.98 -5.30 13.05
CA LEU A 103 1.16 -5.60 11.86
C LEU A 103 1.19 -4.48 10.84
N ILE A 104 1.49 -3.24 11.26
CA ILE A 104 1.50 -2.05 10.42
C ILE A 104 2.92 -1.81 9.94
N HIS A 105 3.11 -1.81 8.63
CA HIS A 105 4.40 -1.60 7.98
C HIS A 105 4.36 -0.43 7.02
N LYS A 106 5.41 0.39 7.06
CA LYS A 106 5.65 1.43 6.06
C LYS A 106 6.51 0.87 4.93
N GLU A 107 6.27 1.34 3.69
CA GLU A 107 7.07 0.95 2.52
C GLU A 107 7.10 -0.57 2.30
N TRP A 108 5.94 -1.23 2.45
CA TRP A 108 5.85 -2.68 2.28
C TRP A 108 5.96 -3.06 0.80
N PRO A 109 6.86 -3.98 0.42
CA PRO A 109 7.06 -4.34 -0.97
C PRO A 109 5.81 -4.96 -1.60
N GLU A 110 5.52 -4.60 -2.85
CA GLU A 110 4.53 -5.33 -3.66
C GLU A 110 5.00 -6.78 -3.82
N THR A 111 4.17 -7.74 -3.49
CA THR A 111 4.55 -9.17 -3.58
C THR A 111 4.63 -9.65 -5.01
N ARG A 112 3.86 -9.03 -5.90
CA ARG A 112 3.84 -9.34 -7.33
C ARG A 112 4.42 -8.18 -8.12
N PRO A 113 5.29 -8.45 -9.12
CA PRO A 113 5.73 -7.40 -10.03
C PRO A 113 4.50 -6.89 -10.81
N ARG A 114 4.44 -5.57 -10.99
CA ARG A 114 3.39 -4.96 -11.81
C ARG A 114 3.42 -5.61 -13.19
N LYS A 115 2.24 -5.92 -13.74
CA LYS A 115 2.09 -6.31 -15.14
C LYS A 115 2.45 -5.10 -16.01
N LYS A 116 3.73 -4.88 -16.27
CA LYS A 116 4.17 -3.98 -17.33
C LYS A 116 4.01 -4.72 -18.64
N GLU A 117 3.67 -3.96 -19.69
CA GLU A 117 3.61 -4.48 -21.07
C GLU A 117 4.83 -5.34 -21.39
N PRO A 118 4.67 -6.40 -22.25
CA PRO A 118 5.68 -7.46 -22.42
C PRO A 118 7.08 -7.00 -22.84
N GLU A 119 7.25 -5.76 -23.27
CA GLU A 119 8.52 -5.24 -23.80
C GLU A 119 9.48 -4.64 -22.75
N ARG A 120 9.10 -4.54 -21.49
CA ARG A 120 9.96 -4.01 -20.41
C ARG A 120 10.11 -4.96 -19.23
N ILE A 121 10.66 -6.13 -19.47
CA ILE A 121 11.05 -7.12 -18.44
C ILE A 121 12.27 -6.65 -17.60
N VAL A 122 12.76 -5.45 -17.78
CA VAL A 122 14.06 -5.01 -17.22
C VAL A 122 13.98 -4.40 -15.82
N ASP A 123 12.80 -4.11 -15.28
CA ASP A 123 12.74 -3.50 -13.95
C ASP A 123 12.32 -4.54 -12.88
N ARG A 124 13.31 -5.27 -12.37
CA ARG A 124 13.16 -6.24 -11.25
C ARG A 124 12.86 -5.55 -9.91
N ARG A 125 12.76 -4.23 -9.87
CA ARG A 125 12.39 -3.50 -8.65
C ARG A 125 10.89 -3.60 -8.47
N ARG A 126 10.48 -4.27 -7.41
CA ARG A 126 9.11 -4.21 -6.92
C ARG A 126 8.87 -2.79 -6.39
N GLY A 127 7.68 -2.25 -6.63
CA GLY A 127 7.23 -1.07 -5.93
C GLY A 127 6.99 -1.39 -4.45
N SER A 128 6.68 -0.36 -3.68
CA SER A 128 6.21 -0.51 -2.30
C SER A 128 4.90 0.24 -2.12
N PHE A 129 4.07 -0.25 -1.20
CA PHE A 129 2.91 0.45 -0.69
C PHE A 129 3.34 1.36 0.46
N ASP A 130 2.74 2.54 0.56
CA ASP A 130 3.10 3.49 1.61
C ASP A 130 2.85 2.93 3.01
N VAL A 131 1.69 2.30 3.20
CA VAL A 131 1.34 1.57 4.42
C VAL A 131 0.67 0.26 4.05
N ALA A 132 1.09 -0.82 4.70
CA ALA A 132 0.47 -2.13 4.62
C ALA A 132 0.15 -2.66 6.02
N ILE A 133 -0.93 -3.44 6.11
CA ILE A 133 -1.33 -4.11 7.34
C ILE A 133 -1.37 -5.60 7.05
N LEU A 134 -0.55 -6.36 7.80
CA LEU A 134 -0.47 -7.81 7.72
C LEU A 134 -1.39 -8.44 8.76
N ALA A 135 -1.95 -9.61 8.46
CA ALA A 135 -2.74 -10.35 9.44
C ALA A 135 -1.84 -11.21 10.36
N PRO A 136 -2.21 -11.39 11.65
CA PRO A 136 -1.47 -12.27 12.56
C PRO A 136 -1.30 -13.69 12.02
N SER A 137 -2.34 -14.25 11.42
CA SER A 137 -2.33 -15.58 10.82
C SER A 137 -1.37 -15.75 9.64
N GLN A 138 -0.93 -14.66 9.03
CA GLN A 138 0.12 -14.67 8.00
C GLN A 138 1.51 -14.73 8.63
N LEU A 139 1.74 -13.98 9.69
CA LEU A 139 3.02 -13.98 10.40
C LEU A 139 3.32 -15.34 11.03
N GLU A 140 2.29 -16.04 11.53
CA GLU A 140 2.41 -17.42 12.03
C GLU A 140 2.83 -18.44 10.96
N LYS A 141 2.63 -18.13 9.69
CA LYS A 141 2.95 -19.02 8.55
C LYS A 141 4.18 -18.57 7.76
N ALA A 142 4.59 -17.32 7.96
CA ALA A 142 5.68 -16.73 7.19
C ALA A 142 7.02 -17.08 7.80
N THR A 143 7.97 -17.55 6.99
CA THR A 143 9.34 -17.64 7.46
C THR A 143 9.97 -16.25 7.66
N LEU A 144 11.02 -16.17 8.46
CA LEU A 144 11.74 -14.90 8.67
C LEU A 144 12.27 -14.33 7.35
N GLU A 145 12.73 -15.18 6.43
CA GLU A 145 13.20 -14.77 5.11
C GLU A 145 12.06 -14.18 4.27
N GLN A 146 10.88 -14.83 4.24
CA GLN A 146 9.70 -14.31 3.53
C GLN A 146 9.29 -12.94 4.07
N PHE A 147 9.30 -12.77 5.38
CA PHE A 147 9.03 -11.48 6.01
C PHE A 147 10.08 -10.44 5.62
N THR A 148 11.38 -10.78 5.73
CA THR A 148 12.49 -9.85 5.46
C THR A 148 12.50 -9.35 4.01
N VAL A 149 12.14 -10.22 3.04
CA VAL A 149 12.06 -9.83 1.63
C VAL A 149 10.67 -9.34 1.20
N GLY A 150 9.72 -9.23 2.14
CA GLY A 150 8.36 -8.73 1.89
C GLY A 150 7.56 -9.67 0.97
N ARG A 151 7.57 -10.97 1.23
CA ARG A 151 6.79 -12.00 0.52
C ARG A 151 5.54 -12.42 1.29
N ILE A 152 4.82 -11.44 1.83
CA ILE A 152 3.52 -11.64 2.48
C ILE A 152 2.53 -10.71 1.78
N ASP A 153 1.46 -11.27 1.20
CA ASP A 153 0.41 -10.52 0.51
C ASP A 153 -0.42 -9.74 1.54
N ALA A 154 -0.18 -8.45 1.67
CA ALA A 154 -0.92 -7.63 2.62
C ALA A 154 -2.41 -7.58 2.25
N PRO A 155 -3.34 -7.96 3.15
CA PRO A 155 -4.77 -7.86 2.87
C PRO A 155 -5.26 -6.41 2.77
N ILE A 156 -4.60 -5.48 3.44
CA ILE A 156 -4.96 -4.06 3.47
C ILE A 156 -3.72 -3.24 3.11
N VAL A 157 -3.87 -2.33 2.16
CA VAL A 157 -2.83 -1.35 1.81
C VAL A 157 -3.41 0.05 1.65
N ILE A 158 -2.59 1.06 1.93
CA ILE A 158 -2.97 2.46 1.86
C ILE A 158 -1.87 3.21 1.11
N GLU A 159 -2.25 3.92 0.05
CA GLU A 159 -1.43 4.91 -0.64
C GLU A 159 -1.84 6.30 -0.16
N LEU A 160 -0.86 7.15 0.11
CA LEU A 160 -1.04 8.48 0.68
C LEU A 160 -0.40 9.54 -0.20
N GLY A 161 -1.15 10.57 -0.56
CA GLY A 161 -0.65 11.71 -1.32
C GLY A 161 -0.94 13.04 -0.64
N LEU A 162 0.06 13.92 -0.56
CA LEU A 162 -0.08 15.28 -0.05
C LEU A 162 0.37 16.30 -1.09
N GLY A 163 -0.60 16.91 -1.79
CA GLY A 163 -0.32 17.95 -2.77
C GLY A 163 0.48 17.49 -3.98
N TYR A 164 0.37 16.23 -4.34
CA TYR A 164 1.06 15.65 -5.48
C TYR A 164 0.52 16.14 -6.81
N TRP A 165 1.42 16.11 -7.80
CA TRP A 165 1.07 16.25 -9.20
C TRP A 165 0.20 15.06 -9.64
N ASN A 166 -0.67 15.30 -10.60
CA ASN A 166 -1.62 14.30 -11.11
C ASN A 166 -0.97 12.99 -11.59
N ASP A 167 0.29 13.05 -12.04
CA ASP A 167 1.04 11.86 -12.47
C ASP A 167 1.32 10.89 -11.33
N HIS A 168 1.62 11.38 -10.12
CA HIS A 168 1.79 10.53 -8.92
C HIS A 168 0.47 9.89 -8.52
N LEU A 169 -0.61 10.68 -8.45
CA LEU A 169 -1.94 10.16 -8.14
C LEU A 169 -2.38 9.07 -9.14
N ALA A 170 -2.13 9.29 -10.44
CA ALA A 170 -2.41 8.30 -11.47
C ALA A 170 -1.55 7.03 -11.30
N SER A 171 -0.28 7.20 -10.95
CA SER A 171 0.62 6.06 -10.67
C SER A 171 0.14 5.23 -9.47
N ASP A 172 -0.31 5.86 -8.38
CA ASP A 172 -0.81 5.18 -7.19
C ASP A 172 -2.14 4.47 -7.46
N ARG A 173 -3.06 5.12 -8.20
CA ARG A 173 -4.27 4.48 -8.71
C ARG A 173 -3.93 3.21 -9.51
N ASP A 174 -3.00 3.31 -10.44
CA ASP A 174 -2.63 2.19 -11.31
C ASP A 174 -1.89 1.10 -10.53
N LYS A 175 -1.12 1.45 -9.51
CA LYS A 175 -0.51 0.52 -8.56
C LYS A 175 -1.58 -0.31 -7.85
N LEU A 176 -2.56 0.35 -7.24
CA LEU A 176 -3.65 -0.32 -6.53
C LEU A 176 -4.53 -1.14 -7.46
N LYS A 177 -4.87 -0.63 -8.65
CA LYS A 177 -5.67 -1.34 -9.66
C LYS A 177 -5.00 -2.63 -10.15
N ASN A 178 -3.66 -2.63 -10.25
CA ASN A 178 -2.89 -3.77 -10.75
C ASN A 178 -2.39 -4.69 -9.63
N SER A 179 -2.74 -4.39 -8.38
CA SER A 179 -2.50 -5.26 -7.22
C SER A 179 -3.68 -6.19 -7.00
N ASP A 180 -3.41 -7.37 -6.41
CA ASP A 180 -4.48 -8.30 -5.98
C ASP A 180 -4.85 -8.06 -4.50
N VAL A 181 -4.69 -6.84 -4.01
CA VAL A 181 -4.99 -6.46 -2.62
C VAL A 181 -6.49 -6.48 -2.38
N GLN A 182 -6.92 -7.06 -1.25
CA GLN A 182 -8.33 -7.20 -0.93
C GLN A 182 -8.97 -5.86 -0.55
N HIS A 183 -8.26 -5.04 0.22
CA HIS A 183 -8.73 -3.74 0.73
C HIS A 183 -7.72 -2.64 0.41
N PRO A 184 -7.67 -2.18 -0.85
CA PRO A 184 -6.80 -1.07 -1.25
C PRO A 184 -7.46 0.29 -0.96
N TYR A 185 -6.71 1.20 -0.36
CA TYR A 185 -7.13 2.57 -0.06
C TYR A 185 -6.22 3.58 -0.73
N LEU A 186 -6.81 4.64 -1.28
CA LEU A 186 -6.11 5.80 -1.78
C LEU A 186 -6.58 7.04 -1.01
N VAL A 187 -5.67 7.70 -0.32
CA VAL A 187 -5.94 8.94 0.42
C VAL A 187 -5.18 10.08 -0.23
N HIS A 188 -5.89 11.04 -0.78
CA HIS A 188 -5.26 12.20 -1.43
C HIS A 188 -5.70 13.51 -0.80
N LEU A 189 -4.73 14.23 -0.20
CA LEU A 189 -4.93 15.52 0.45
C LEU A 189 -4.23 16.61 -0.35
N SER A 190 -4.92 17.71 -0.64
CA SER A 190 -4.39 18.74 -1.55
C SER A 190 -4.69 20.17 -1.08
N ARG A 191 -3.74 21.06 -1.38
CA ARG A 191 -3.83 22.52 -1.24
C ARG A 191 -3.42 23.23 -2.52
N MET A 192 -3.56 22.54 -3.64
CA MET A 192 -3.10 23.04 -4.95
C MET A 192 -4.08 24.06 -5.52
N PRO A 193 -3.63 24.97 -6.41
CA PRO A 193 -4.51 25.90 -7.14
C PRO A 193 -5.59 25.18 -7.95
N SER A 194 -6.68 25.89 -8.25
CA SER A 194 -7.87 25.35 -8.94
C SER A 194 -7.59 24.62 -10.25
N GLY A 195 -6.58 25.05 -11.02
CA GLY A 195 -6.23 24.38 -12.28
C GLY A 195 -5.76 22.91 -12.15
N TYR A 196 -5.39 22.48 -10.96
CA TYR A 196 -5.05 21.08 -10.65
C TYR A 196 -6.26 20.28 -10.17
N GLN A 197 -7.22 20.95 -9.54
CA GLN A 197 -8.39 20.32 -8.93
C GLN A 197 -9.18 19.49 -9.94
N GLU A 198 -9.53 20.07 -11.09
CA GLU A 198 -10.34 19.40 -12.13
C GLU A 198 -9.69 18.10 -12.63
N LYS A 199 -8.38 18.14 -12.90
CA LYS A 199 -7.65 16.93 -13.34
C LYS A 199 -7.57 15.89 -12.24
N THR A 200 -7.32 16.30 -10.99
CA THR A 200 -7.32 15.42 -9.82
C THR A 200 -8.67 14.73 -9.68
N GLU A 201 -9.76 15.49 -9.73
CA GLU A 201 -11.11 14.97 -9.58
C GLU A 201 -11.50 14.00 -10.71
N LEU A 202 -11.02 14.24 -11.95
CA LEU A 202 -11.19 13.28 -13.06
C LEU A 202 -10.46 11.95 -12.80
N ILE A 203 -9.23 11.98 -12.27
CA ILE A 203 -8.51 10.76 -11.90
C ILE A 203 -9.26 10.01 -10.81
N ILE A 204 -9.73 10.74 -9.78
CA ILE A 204 -10.48 10.20 -8.66
C ILE A 204 -11.81 9.58 -9.11
N ALA A 205 -12.53 10.23 -10.03
CA ALA A 205 -13.78 9.70 -10.59
C ALA A 205 -13.58 8.40 -11.38
N GLY A 206 -12.38 8.18 -11.94
CA GLY A 206 -12.02 6.95 -12.65
C GLY A 206 -11.51 5.81 -11.77
N ILE A 207 -11.54 5.97 -10.43
CA ILE A 207 -11.15 4.90 -9.50
C ILE A 207 -12.34 3.98 -9.26
N GLU A 208 -12.12 2.71 -9.56
CA GLU A 208 -13.13 1.65 -9.48
C GLU A 208 -12.90 0.75 -8.25
N ALA A 209 -13.96 0.04 -7.84
CA ALA A 209 -13.85 -1.00 -6.83
C ALA A 209 -12.79 -2.06 -7.27
N PRO A 210 -12.06 -2.69 -6.33
CA PRO A 210 -12.27 -2.60 -4.88
C PRO A 210 -11.61 -1.39 -4.21
N THR A 211 -10.86 -0.53 -4.95
CA THR A 211 -10.13 0.60 -4.37
C THR A 211 -11.10 1.63 -3.78
N GLN A 212 -10.95 1.89 -2.49
CA GLN A 212 -11.66 2.94 -1.80
C GLN A 212 -10.82 4.21 -1.78
N ILE A 213 -11.49 5.36 -1.95
CA ILE A 213 -10.81 6.64 -1.99
C ILE A 213 -11.35 7.61 -0.96
N ALA A 214 -10.42 8.34 -0.35
CA ALA A 214 -10.68 9.49 0.48
C ALA A 214 -9.90 10.70 -0.07
N TYR A 215 -10.58 11.83 -0.21
CA TYR A 215 -10.02 13.02 -0.83
C TYR A 215 -10.44 14.29 -0.09
N VAL A 216 -9.47 15.20 0.08
CA VAL A 216 -9.73 16.57 0.54
C VAL A 216 -8.91 17.52 -0.31
N HIS A 217 -9.58 18.54 -0.82
CA HIS A 217 -8.92 19.63 -1.53
C HIS A 217 -9.30 20.99 -0.93
N HIS A 218 -8.31 21.73 -0.48
CA HIS A 218 -8.45 23.12 -0.11
C HIS A 218 -8.08 24.05 -1.28
N ASN A 219 -9.06 24.68 -1.86
CA ASN A 219 -8.84 25.78 -2.77
C ASN A 219 -8.64 27.07 -1.95
N LEU A 220 -7.37 27.39 -1.67
CA LEU A 220 -7.03 28.53 -0.82
C LEU A 220 -7.39 29.88 -1.43
N GLU A 221 -7.41 30.00 -2.76
CA GLU A 221 -7.78 31.22 -3.48
C GLU A 221 -9.29 31.50 -3.35
N GLN A 222 -10.11 30.47 -3.52
CA GLN A 222 -11.57 30.56 -3.45
C GLN A 222 -12.12 30.37 -2.04
N LYS A 223 -11.28 29.99 -1.07
CA LYS A 223 -11.67 29.61 0.29
C LYS A 223 -12.75 28.53 0.32
N LYS A 224 -12.64 27.54 -0.57
CA LYS A 224 -13.56 26.40 -0.70
C LYS A 224 -12.85 25.12 -0.35
N VAL A 225 -13.61 24.16 0.16
CA VAL A 225 -13.12 22.82 0.46
C VAL A 225 -13.99 21.81 -0.29
N SER A 226 -13.36 20.87 -0.97
CA SER A 226 -14.01 19.70 -1.58
C SER A 226 -13.59 18.45 -0.83
N VAL A 227 -14.55 17.61 -0.48
CA VAL A 227 -14.30 16.39 0.32
C VAL A 227 -15.00 15.19 -0.32
N ARG A 228 -14.31 14.05 -0.36
CA ARG A 228 -14.90 12.74 -0.60
C ARG A 228 -14.47 11.82 0.53
N TYR A 229 -15.42 11.32 1.29
CA TYR A 229 -15.20 10.31 2.31
C TYR A 229 -15.18 8.91 1.72
N LEU A 230 -14.57 7.97 2.42
CA LEU A 230 -14.61 6.55 2.06
C LEU A 230 -16.06 6.08 1.87
N GLY A 231 -16.26 5.25 0.84
CA GLY A 231 -17.61 4.75 0.50
C GLY A 231 -18.55 5.78 -0.14
N SER A 232 -18.18 7.08 -0.18
CA SER A 232 -18.97 8.08 -0.89
C SER A 232 -18.69 8.04 -2.39
N PRO A 233 -19.70 8.03 -3.26
CA PRO A 233 -19.50 8.11 -4.70
C PRO A 233 -19.13 9.52 -5.17
N GLU A 234 -19.44 10.55 -4.39
CA GLU A 234 -19.36 11.95 -4.81
C GLU A 234 -18.36 12.77 -4.02
N ILE A 235 -17.80 13.78 -4.69
CA ILE A 235 -17.03 14.86 -4.08
C ILE A 235 -18.01 15.97 -3.73
N VAL A 236 -18.07 16.34 -2.46
CA VAL A 236 -18.99 17.36 -1.95
C VAL A 236 -18.22 18.64 -1.65
N PRO A 237 -18.61 19.80 -2.21
CA PRO A 237 -18.11 21.09 -1.77
C PRO A 237 -18.72 21.45 -0.40
N ILE A 238 -17.88 21.98 0.49
CA ILE A 238 -18.27 22.41 1.85
C ILE A 238 -17.87 23.87 2.05
#